data_b4a3a9c10e549292fac1f21bcc01dc54
#
_entry.id   b4a3a9c10e549292fac1f21bcc01dc54
#
_cell.length_a   1.000
_cell.length_b   1.000
_cell.length_c   1.000
_cell.angle_alpha   90.00
_cell.angle_beta   90.00
_cell.angle_gamma   90.00
#
_symmetry.space_group_name_H-M   'P 1'
#
loop_
_entity.id
_entity.type
_entity.pdbx_description
1 polymer ?
#
loop_
_entity_poly.entity_id
_entity_poly.type
_entity_poly.pdbx_seq_one_letter_code
_entity_poly.pdbx_strand_id
1 'polypeptide(L)'
;WEASFGKGYKIQVSDDAKTWKEVYKTDEGRGGVDEITFPEVDARYVRMFGIELGWWFGYSLWSFDVLGGTQPSEGLSDVHFIRLTLKDKSGKIVSENNYWRGNDRLDFTALNTLPKSVCIRK
;
A
#
# COMPACT_ATOMS: atom_id res chain seq x y z
N TRP A 1 8.57 -10.52 0.86
CA TRP A 1 7.66 -11.60 1.25
C TRP A 1 8.15 -12.31 2.50
N GLU A 2 7.23 -12.85 3.23
CA GLU A 2 7.46 -13.88 4.24
C GLU A 2 7.54 -15.28 3.58
N ALA A 3 7.49 -16.35 4.40
CA ALA A 3 7.50 -17.73 3.88
C ALA A 3 6.32 -18.05 2.95
N SER A 4 5.17 -17.42 3.18
CA SER A 4 3.98 -17.55 2.33
C SER A 4 3.93 -16.42 1.31
N PHE A 5 4.34 -16.72 0.09
CA PHE A 5 4.49 -15.72 -0.97
C PHE A 5 3.49 -15.90 -2.11
N GLY A 6 3.35 -14.87 -2.93
CA GLY A 6 2.60 -14.93 -4.18
C GLY A 6 3.47 -15.48 -5.31
N LYS A 7 3.06 -16.59 -5.92
CA LYS A 7 3.65 -17.06 -7.17
C LYS A 7 3.08 -16.24 -8.34
N GLY A 8 1.77 -16.12 -8.40
CA GLY A 8 1.09 -15.23 -9.33
C GLY A 8 0.46 -14.06 -8.60
N TYR A 9 0.80 -12.83 -8.99
CA TYR A 9 0.21 -11.61 -8.44
C TYR A 9 0.30 -10.43 -9.40
N LYS A 10 -0.47 -9.39 -9.08
CA LYS A 10 -0.50 -8.12 -9.81
C LYS A 10 -0.25 -6.96 -8.86
N ILE A 11 0.38 -5.91 -9.39
CA ILE A 11 0.31 -4.58 -8.78
C ILE A 11 -0.70 -3.77 -9.58
N GLN A 12 -1.63 -3.18 -8.87
CA GLN A 12 -2.69 -2.37 -9.45
C GLN A 12 -2.78 -1.04 -8.74
N VAL A 13 -3.13 -0.01 -9.50
CA VAL A 13 -3.31 1.36 -9.02
C VAL A 13 -4.71 1.85 -9.31
N SER A 14 -5.18 2.85 -8.54
CA SER A 14 -6.51 3.41 -8.67
C SER A 14 -6.59 4.82 -8.07
N ASP A 15 -7.52 5.64 -8.57
CA ASP A 15 -7.85 6.95 -8.01
C ASP A 15 -9.07 6.92 -7.08
N ASP A 16 -9.94 5.93 -7.25
CA ASP A 16 -11.23 5.83 -6.57
C ASP A 16 -11.39 4.58 -5.70
N ALA A 17 -10.36 3.71 -5.64
CA ALA A 17 -10.36 2.40 -4.99
C ALA A 17 -11.45 1.43 -5.53
N LYS A 18 -12.06 1.73 -6.66
CA LYS A 18 -13.09 0.92 -7.33
C LYS A 18 -12.62 0.42 -8.68
N THR A 19 -12.12 1.34 -9.50
CA THR A 19 -11.57 1.04 -10.82
C THR A 19 -10.07 0.87 -10.70
N TRP A 20 -9.55 -0.31 -11.10
CA TRP A 20 -8.16 -0.68 -10.91
C TRP A 20 -7.46 -0.88 -12.26
N LYS A 21 -6.33 -0.20 -12.43
CA LYS A 21 -5.42 -0.36 -13.57
C LYS A 21 -4.27 -1.25 -13.16
N GLU A 22 -3.99 -2.29 -13.95
CA GLU A 22 -2.82 -3.12 -13.78
C GLU A 22 -1.57 -2.39 -14.25
N VAL A 23 -0.53 -2.34 -13.43
CA VAL A 23 0.77 -1.74 -13.76
C VAL A 23 1.89 -2.77 -13.77
N TYR A 24 1.68 -3.92 -13.13
CA TYR A 24 2.61 -5.05 -13.14
C TYR A 24 1.86 -6.35 -12.91
N LYS A 25 2.35 -7.43 -13.52
CA LYS A 25 1.88 -8.81 -13.30
C LYS A 25 3.04 -9.78 -13.39
N THR A 26 3.02 -10.80 -12.55
CA THR A 26 3.90 -11.97 -12.64
C THR A 26 3.14 -13.24 -12.31
N ASP A 27 3.61 -14.38 -12.82
CA ASP A 27 3.23 -15.75 -12.48
C ASP A 27 4.44 -16.58 -12.06
N GLU A 28 5.60 -15.93 -11.88
CA GLU A 28 6.89 -16.52 -11.55
C GLU A 28 7.48 -16.01 -10.22
N GLY A 29 6.64 -15.50 -9.31
CA GLY A 29 7.08 -15.07 -7.98
C GLY A 29 7.75 -16.20 -7.21
N ARG A 30 8.85 -15.88 -6.52
CA ARG A 30 9.71 -16.85 -5.81
C ARG A 30 9.82 -16.59 -4.32
N GLY A 31 9.12 -15.57 -3.82
CA GLY A 31 9.29 -15.09 -2.44
C GLY A 31 10.56 -14.27 -2.26
N GLY A 32 10.84 -13.88 -1.02
CA GLY A 32 11.95 -13.00 -0.70
C GLY A 32 11.66 -11.53 -1.04
N VAL A 33 12.61 -10.86 -1.67
CA VAL A 33 12.46 -9.45 -2.07
C VAL A 33 12.16 -9.39 -3.56
N ASP A 34 11.03 -8.81 -3.91
CA ASP A 34 10.66 -8.50 -5.29
C ASP A 34 10.81 -6.99 -5.52
N GLU A 35 11.77 -6.61 -6.34
CA GLU A 35 11.94 -5.23 -6.81
C GLU A 35 11.19 -5.07 -8.13
N ILE A 36 10.10 -4.33 -8.09
CA ILE A 36 9.19 -4.16 -9.23
C ILE A 36 9.30 -2.75 -9.77
N THR A 37 9.60 -2.63 -11.06
CA THR A 37 9.66 -1.35 -11.76
C THR A 37 8.57 -1.30 -12.84
N PHE A 38 7.86 -0.20 -12.90
CA PHE A 38 6.88 0.11 -13.95
C PHE A 38 6.93 1.61 -14.29
N PRO A 39 6.41 2.03 -15.45
CA PRO A 39 6.35 3.44 -15.81
C PRO A 39 5.59 4.26 -14.77
N GLU A 40 6.00 5.50 -14.56
CA GLU A 40 5.30 6.43 -13.66
C GLU A 40 3.81 6.50 -13.98
N VAL A 41 3.01 6.49 -12.93
CA VAL A 41 1.56 6.61 -13.02
C VAL A 41 1.05 7.36 -11.79
N ASP A 42 0.23 8.36 -12.04
CA ASP A 42 -0.47 9.07 -10.98
C ASP A 42 -1.60 8.19 -10.45
N ALA A 43 -1.63 8.00 -9.13
CA ALA A 43 -2.69 7.24 -8.49
C ALA A 43 -2.73 7.52 -6.98
N ARG A 44 -3.91 7.42 -6.40
CA ARG A 44 -4.13 7.58 -4.94
C ARG A 44 -4.02 6.27 -4.17
N TYR A 45 -4.20 5.16 -4.86
CA TYR A 45 -4.24 3.83 -4.25
C TYR A 45 -3.36 2.87 -5.04
N VAL A 46 -2.66 2.02 -4.32
CA VAL A 46 -1.91 0.90 -4.87
C VAL A 46 -2.29 -0.36 -4.10
N ARG A 47 -2.35 -1.49 -4.79
CA ARG A 47 -2.54 -2.79 -4.15
C ARG A 47 -1.73 -3.89 -4.82
N MET A 48 -1.33 -4.86 -4.05
CA MET A 48 -0.97 -6.18 -4.51
C MET A 48 -2.25 -7.04 -4.57
N PHE A 49 -2.50 -7.66 -5.71
CA PHE A 49 -3.63 -8.57 -5.93
C PHE A 49 -3.10 -9.97 -6.22
N GLY A 50 -3.30 -10.88 -5.28
CA GLY A 50 -2.85 -12.26 -5.40
C GLY A 50 -3.72 -13.07 -6.38
N ILE A 51 -3.07 -13.88 -7.21
CA ILE A 51 -3.70 -14.75 -8.21
C ILE A 51 -3.42 -16.22 -7.89
N GLU A 52 -2.15 -16.55 -7.66
CA GLU A 52 -1.68 -17.91 -7.37
C GLU A 52 -0.77 -17.89 -6.15
N LEU A 53 -1.00 -18.80 -5.23
CA LEU A 53 -0.18 -18.97 -4.04
C LEU A 53 1.13 -19.68 -4.40
N GLY A 54 2.26 -19.20 -3.89
CA GLY A 54 3.53 -19.94 -3.93
C GLY A 54 3.60 -21.02 -2.85
N TRP A 55 2.79 -20.86 -1.80
CA TRP A 55 2.67 -21.79 -0.69
C TRP A 55 1.23 -21.83 -0.19
N TRP A 56 0.82 -22.90 0.44
CA TRP A 56 -0.59 -23.18 0.80
C TRP A 56 -1.17 -22.33 1.95
N PHE A 57 -0.35 -21.58 2.67
CA PHE A 57 -0.81 -20.75 3.80
C PHE A 57 -1.37 -19.37 3.43
N GLY A 58 -1.30 -18.96 2.17
CA GLY A 58 -1.82 -17.67 1.73
C GLY A 58 -0.74 -16.69 1.26
N TYR A 59 -0.97 -15.40 1.46
CA TYR A 59 -0.04 -14.33 1.11
C TYR A 59 0.39 -13.62 2.38
N SER A 60 1.70 -13.52 2.61
CA SER A 60 2.27 -12.82 3.74
C SER A 60 3.43 -11.94 3.31
N LEU A 61 3.38 -10.67 3.68
CA LEU A 61 4.35 -9.66 3.36
C LEU A 61 4.99 -9.10 4.63
N TRP A 62 6.31 -9.05 4.68
CA TRP A 62 7.03 -8.28 5.69
C TRP A 62 6.85 -6.79 5.49
N SER A 63 6.96 -6.32 4.23
CA SER A 63 6.75 -4.94 3.85
C SER A 63 6.18 -4.86 2.43
N PHE A 64 5.58 -3.72 2.12
CA PHE A 64 5.16 -3.34 0.79
C PHE A 64 5.46 -1.86 0.62
N ASP A 65 6.62 -1.57 0.02
CA ASP A 65 7.16 -0.24 -0.13
C ASP A 65 6.87 0.29 -1.53
N VAL A 66 6.31 1.47 -1.62
CA VAL A 66 6.10 2.18 -2.88
C VAL A 66 7.16 3.26 -2.98
N LEU A 67 8.10 3.05 -3.91
CA LEU A 67 9.21 3.94 -4.13
C LEU A 67 9.00 4.71 -5.43
N GLY A 68 9.44 5.94 -5.51
CA GLY A 68 9.55 6.65 -6.75
C GLY A 68 8.77 7.93 -6.83
N GLY A 69 8.95 8.61 -7.94
CA GLY A 69 8.30 9.82 -8.41
C GLY A 69 8.18 10.97 -7.41
N THR A 70 8.27 12.16 -7.87
CA THR A 70 7.81 13.32 -7.11
C THR A 70 6.35 13.07 -6.72
N GLN A 71 6.12 12.74 -5.45
CA GLN A 71 4.77 12.72 -4.91
C GLN A 71 4.16 14.08 -5.24
N PRO A 72 2.97 14.15 -5.85
CA PRO A 72 2.27 15.41 -5.92
C PRO A 72 2.05 15.87 -4.49
N SER A 73 2.87 16.80 -4.02
CA SER A 73 2.70 17.46 -2.72
C SER A 73 1.51 18.42 -2.73
N GLU A 74 0.95 18.66 -3.91
CA GLU A 74 -0.22 19.52 -4.08
C GLU A 74 -1.45 18.82 -3.49
N GLY A 75 -1.94 19.38 -2.40
CA GLY A 75 -3.17 18.94 -1.73
C GLY A 75 -2.96 17.93 -0.61
N LEU A 76 -1.74 17.47 -0.33
CA LEU A 76 -1.44 16.71 0.87
C LEU A 76 -1.03 17.65 2.01
N SER A 77 -1.41 17.31 3.23
CA SER A 77 -0.88 17.97 4.43
C SER A 77 0.59 17.61 4.63
N ASP A 78 1.33 18.44 5.36
CA ASP A 78 2.76 18.22 5.66
C ASP A 78 3.00 16.87 6.33
N VAL A 79 2.02 16.37 7.06
CA VAL A 79 1.98 15.00 7.58
C VAL A 79 0.69 14.34 7.13
N HIS A 80 0.80 13.15 6.58
CA HIS A 80 -0.34 12.37 6.08
C HIS A 80 -0.21 10.89 6.46
N PHE A 81 -1.34 10.19 6.34
CA PHE A 81 -1.41 8.77 6.64
C PHE A 81 -1.47 7.96 5.35
N ILE A 82 -0.71 6.88 5.33
CA ILE A 82 -0.85 5.83 4.33
C ILE A 82 -1.53 4.65 5.01
N ARG A 83 -2.70 4.26 4.51
CA ARG A 83 -3.44 3.09 4.98
C ARG A 83 -3.34 1.98 3.96
N LEU A 84 -2.73 0.87 4.35
CA LEU A 84 -2.68 -0.34 3.55
C LEU A 84 -3.75 -1.32 4.05
N THR A 85 -4.60 -1.78 3.15
CA THR A 85 -5.69 -2.70 3.47
C THR A 85 -5.60 -3.93 2.56
N LEU A 86 -5.43 -5.10 3.13
CA LEU A 86 -5.53 -6.37 2.43
C LEU A 86 -6.95 -6.90 2.55
N LYS A 87 -7.56 -7.23 1.42
CA LYS A 87 -8.91 -7.81 1.35
C LYS A 87 -8.87 -9.17 0.69
N ASP A 88 -9.69 -10.09 1.16
CA ASP A 88 -9.93 -11.37 0.50
C ASP A 88 -10.82 -11.23 -0.76
N LYS A 89 -11.08 -12.34 -1.42
CA LYS A 89 -11.91 -12.39 -2.64
C LYS A 89 -13.35 -11.90 -2.42
N SER A 90 -13.84 -11.96 -1.18
CA SER A 90 -15.18 -11.48 -0.81
C SER A 90 -15.22 -9.99 -0.48
N GLY A 91 -14.05 -9.33 -0.45
CA GLY A 91 -13.90 -7.94 -0.07
C GLY A 91 -13.73 -7.71 1.43
N LYS A 92 -13.69 -8.78 2.23
CA LYS A 92 -13.44 -8.69 3.68
C LYS A 92 -12.01 -8.30 3.95
N ILE A 93 -11.81 -7.33 4.85
CA ILE A 93 -10.49 -6.91 5.30
C ILE A 93 -9.87 -8.06 6.12
N VAL A 94 -8.71 -8.57 5.68
CA VAL A 94 -7.94 -9.61 6.38
C VAL A 94 -6.71 -9.04 7.08
N SER A 95 -6.22 -7.88 6.62
CA SER A 95 -5.13 -7.15 7.28
C SER A 95 -5.22 -5.67 6.96
N GLU A 96 -4.79 -4.84 7.90
CA GLU A 96 -4.71 -3.40 7.73
C GLU A 96 -3.52 -2.85 8.48
N ASN A 97 -2.75 -1.99 7.80
CA ASN A 97 -1.64 -1.25 8.39
C ASN A 97 -1.76 0.24 8.08
N ASN A 98 -1.38 1.07 9.03
CA ASN A 98 -1.35 2.52 8.88
C ASN A 98 0.07 3.02 9.10
N TYR A 99 0.53 3.87 8.21
CA TYR A 99 1.85 4.48 8.25
C TYR A 99 1.71 6.00 8.29
N TRP A 100 2.59 6.64 9.06
CA TRP A 100 2.76 8.09 9.07
C TRP A 100 3.80 8.47 8.04
N ARG A 101 3.56 9.52 7.29
CA ARG A 101 4.53 10.07 6.35
C ARG A 101 4.52 11.59 6.45
N GLY A 102 5.72 12.19 6.55
CA GLY A 102 5.94 13.61 6.39
C GLY A 102 6.38 13.93 4.95
N ASN A 103 6.20 15.15 4.51
CA ASN A 103 6.71 15.62 3.21
C ASN A 103 8.23 15.58 3.17
N ASP A 104 8.88 15.87 4.32
CA ASP A 104 10.30 15.60 4.50
C ASP A 104 10.47 14.37 5.39
N ARG A 105 11.44 13.54 5.06
CA ARG A 105 11.71 12.28 5.78
C ARG A 105 11.88 12.57 7.27
N LEU A 106 10.97 12.06 8.08
CA LEU A 106 11.01 12.12 9.55
C LEU A 106 10.65 13.47 10.18
N ASP A 107 10.20 14.47 9.44
CA ASP A 107 9.64 15.68 10.06
C ASP A 107 8.14 15.53 10.33
N PHE A 108 7.78 15.37 11.58
CA PHE A 108 6.41 15.26 12.08
C PHE A 108 6.01 16.48 12.92
N THR A 109 6.77 17.58 12.87
CA THR A 109 6.50 18.77 13.70
C THR A 109 5.14 19.39 13.40
N ALA A 110 4.63 19.25 12.16
CA ALA A 110 3.31 19.70 11.79
C ALA A 110 2.17 19.05 12.60
N LEU A 111 2.40 17.89 13.22
CA LEU A 111 1.41 17.25 14.11
C LEU A 111 1.12 18.09 15.36
N ASN A 112 2.07 18.92 15.79
CA ASN A 112 1.88 19.79 16.95
C ASN A 112 0.88 20.93 16.70
N THR A 113 0.62 21.24 15.43
CA THR A 113 -0.30 22.30 14.99
C THR A 113 -1.67 21.80 14.58
N LEU A 114 -1.88 20.47 14.56
CA LEU A 114 -3.18 19.89 14.26
C LEU A 114 -4.23 20.27 15.31
N PRO A 115 -5.48 20.55 14.89
CA PRO A 115 -6.56 20.77 15.82
C PRO A 115 -6.71 19.58 16.78
N LYS A 116 -6.68 19.85 18.07
CA LYS A 116 -6.89 18.81 19.08
C LYS A 116 -8.34 18.35 19.01
N SER A 117 -8.59 17.13 18.56
CA SER A 117 -9.92 16.53 18.66
C SER A 117 -10.16 16.02 20.09
N VAL A 118 -11.30 16.35 20.66
CA VAL A 118 -11.74 15.76 21.93
C VAL A 118 -12.34 14.39 21.62
N CYS A 119 -11.72 13.33 22.13
CA CYS A 119 -12.30 12.00 22.06
C CYS A 119 -13.51 11.93 23.01
N ILE A 120 -14.70 11.97 22.45
CA ILE A 120 -15.93 11.72 23.24
C ILE A 120 -16.04 10.19 23.35
N ARG A 121 -15.74 9.64 24.52
CA ARG A 121 -16.10 8.26 24.84
C ARG A 121 -17.61 8.20 25.04
N LYS A 122 -18.29 7.39 24.22
CA LYS A 122 -19.65 6.91 24.52
C LYS A 122 -19.58 5.70 25.43
#